data_f9754c38a51310ee7fc9ec8c1fd146f2
#
_entry.id   f9754c38a51310ee7fc9ec8c1fd146f2
#
_cell.length_a   1.000
_cell.length_b   1.000
_cell.length_c   1.000
_cell.angle_alpha   90.00
_cell.angle_beta   90.00
_cell.angle_gamma   90.00
#
_symmetry.space_group_name_H-M   'P 1'
#
loop_
_entity.id
_entity.type
_entity.pdbx_description
1 polymer ?
#
loop_
_entity_poly.entity_id
_entity_poly.type
_entity_poly.pdbx_seq_one_letter_code
_entity_poly.pdbx_strand_id
1 'polypeptide(L)'
;MNWFRGEWTLLDRENIETAIDASLERLQTDYIDLYQLHWPDRRMSMFGSDGIGYKHYEAETVPILETLRVLSDLVTAGKIRYVGLSNETPWGLSEFIKYSEMHDLPRVVSVQNAYNFLNRTYEQGMSEFHHRSQVGLLAYSPLAQGYLTGKYIDGARPKGARTTLFERGDRYEVAGANEAVKSYVNYANSIEMDPSVMANAFVNSRDFVTSNIIGATTMEQLKLAVGSIDVKLSEEDLKAIAQIHRNNPNICP
;
A
#
# COMPACT_ATOMS: atom_id res chain seq x y z
N MET A 1 -16.60 5.11 0.75
CA MET A 1 -16.10 5.24 -0.66
C MET A 1 -17.26 5.13 -1.60
N ASN A 2 -17.41 6.09 -2.50
CA ASN A 2 -18.55 6.16 -3.43
C ASN A 2 -18.38 5.32 -4.72
N TRP A 3 -17.22 4.80 -4.99
CA TRP A 3 -16.96 3.98 -6.19
C TRP A 3 -17.31 2.49 -6.01
N PHE A 4 -17.59 2.09 -4.78
CA PHE A 4 -18.02 0.74 -4.46
C PHE A 4 -19.51 0.78 -4.11
N ARG A 5 -20.34 0.03 -4.82
CA ARG A 5 -21.81 0.00 -4.71
C ARG A 5 -22.54 1.33 -5.00
N GLY A 6 -21.84 2.36 -5.52
CA GLY A 6 -22.47 3.64 -5.89
C GLY A 6 -22.83 4.57 -4.73
N GLU A 7 -22.58 4.18 -3.49
CA GLU A 7 -22.88 4.94 -2.28
C GLU A 7 -21.66 5.05 -1.37
N TRP A 8 -21.69 6.00 -0.43
CA TRP A 8 -20.70 6.07 0.65
C TRP A 8 -20.92 4.91 1.61
N THR A 9 -19.95 4.01 1.68
CA THR A 9 -19.97 2.92 2.65
C THR A 9 -19.14 3.28 3.87
N LEU A 10 -19.72 3.13 5.05
CA LEU A 10 -19.06 3.27 6.35
C LEU A 10 -18.51 1.92 6.82
N LEU A 11 -17.64 1.94 7.82
CA LEU A 11 -17.12 0.73 8.47
C LEU A 11 -18.03 0.30 9.64
N ASP A 12 -19.33 0.40 9.42
CA ASP A 12 -20.37 -0.08 10.32
C ASP A 12 -20.64 -1.59 10.16
N ARG A 13 -21.48 -2.13 11.06
CA ARG A 13 -21.82 -3.56 11.08
C ARG A 13 -22.43 -4.03 9.77
N GLU A 14 -23.44 -3.34 9.26
CA GLU A 14 -24.19 -3.75 8.07
C GLU A 14 -23.27 -3.85 6.83
N ASN A 15 -22.44 -2.83 6.63
CA ASN A 15 -21.52 -2.80 5.49
C ASN A 15 -20.42 -3.86 5.60
N ILE A 16 -19.87 -4.08 6.79
CA ILE A 16 -18.81 -5.08 7.02
C ILE A 16 -19.36 -6.49 6.83
N GLU A 17 -20.48 -6.84 7.48
CA GLU A 17 -21.09 -8.16 7.38
C GLU A 17 -21.50 -8.47 5.93
N THR A 18 -22.15 -7.53 5.24
CA THR A 18 -22.50 -7.67 3.82
C THR A 18 -21.27 -7.88 2.94
N ALA A 19 -20.17 -7.15 3.19
CA ALA A 19 -18.95 -7.28 2.39
C ALA A 19 -18.25 -8.62 2.61
N ILE A 20 -18.25 -9.13 3.85
CA ILE A 20 -17.67 -10.43 4.20
C ILE A 20 -18.48 -11.56 3.58
N ASP A 21 -19.80 -11.57 3.75
CA ASP A 21 -20.66 -12.61 3.20
C ASP A 21 -20.54 -12.70 1.67
N ALA A 22 -20.55 -11.55 0.99
CA ALA A 22 -20.31 -11.51 -0.45
C ALA A 22 -18.87 -11.94 -0.85
N SER A 23 -17.88 -11.77 0.04
CA SER A 23 -16.51 -12.25 -0.21
C SER A 23 -16.42 -13.76 -0.04
N LEU A 24 -17.01 -14.32 0.99
CA LEU A 24 -17.09 -15.78 1.22
C LEU A 24 -17.78 -16.49 0.06
N GLU A 25 -18.91 -15.93 -0.42
CA GLU A 25 -19.62 -16.46 -1.59
C GLU A 25 -18.73 -16.47 -2.84
N ARG A 26 -18.05 -15.35 -3.17
CA ARG A 26 -17.16 -15.27 -4.33
C ARG A 26 -15.94 -16.16 -4.23
N LEU A 27 -15.40 -16.34 -3.03
CA LEU A 27 -14.24 -17.20 -2.76
C LEU A 27 -14.62 -18.68 -2.64
N GLN A 28 -15.91 -19.00 -2.54
CA GLN A 28 -16.42 -20.36 -2.34
C GLN A 28 -15.80 -21.05 -1.11
N THR A 29 -15.74 -20.32 0.01
CA THR A 29 -15.20 -20.78 1.29
C THR A 29 -16.06 -20.27 2.43
N ASP A 30 -15.94 -20.88 3.59
CA ASP A 30 -16.65 -20.52 4.81
C ASP A 30 -15.83 -19.61 5.75
N TYR A 31 -14.54 -19.36 5.44
CA TYR A 31 -13.69 -18.47 6.22
C TYR A 31 -12.67 -17.71 5.34
N ILE A 32 -12.16 -16.60 5.88
CA ILE A 32 -11.09 -15.79 5.30
C ILE A 32 -9.94 -15.73 6.32
N ASP A 33 -8.71 -16.06 5.90
CA ASP A 33 -7.55 -16.01 6.79
C ASP A 33 -7.22 -14.58 7.23
N LEU A 34 -7.14 -13.64 6.30
CA LEU A 34 -6.87 -12.23 6.59
C LEU A 34 -7.91 -11.35 5.92
N TYR A 35 -8.74 -10.70 6.72
CA TYR A 35 -9.68 -9.69 6.23
C TYR A 35 -9.13 -8.29 6.50
N GLN A 36 -9.07 -7.46 5.45
CA GLN A 36 -8.49 -6.12 5.52
C GLN A 36 -9.55 -5.04 5.29
N LEU A 37 -9.62 -4.07 6.19
CA LEU A 37 -10.35 -2.84 5.95
C LEU A 37 -9.60 -2.02 4.90
N HIS A 38 -10.25 -1.73 3.76
CA HIS A 38 -9.58 -1.18 2.57
C HIS A 38 -9.12 0.28 2.77
N TRP A 39 -9.92 1.08 3.49
CA TRP A 39 -9.67 2.49 3.78
C TRP A 39 -10.17 2.84 5.17
N PRO A 40 -9.53 3.80 5.84
CA PRO A 40 -10.12 4.42 7.02
C PRO A 40 -11.48 5.05 6.71
N ASP A 41 -12.41 4.95 7.66
CA ASP A 41 -13.73 5.55 7.53
C ASP A 41 -13.67 7.08 7.63
N ARG A 42 -12.76 7.58 8.43
CA ARG A 42 -12.50 9.00 8.57
C ARG A 42 -11.88 9.60 7.30
N ARG A 43 -12.38 10.74 6.88
CA ARG A 43 -11.85 11.46 5.73
C ARG A 43 -10.49 12.08 6.07
N MET A 44 -9.49 11.74 5.27
CA MET A 44 -8.12 12.22 5.42
C MET A 44 -7.60 12.75 4.08
N SER A 45 -6.67 13.71 4.14
CA SER A 45 -5.88 14.12 2.98
C SER A 45 -4.81 13.06 2.74
N MET A 46 -5.07 12.14 1.81
CA MET A 46 -4.14 11.10 1.39
C MET A 46 -3.76 11.30 -0.07
N PHE A 47 -2.58 10.82 -0.42
CA PHE A 47 -2.07 10.85 -1.81
C PHE A 47 -1.95 12.25 -2.41
N GLY A 48 -1.62 13.26 -1.60
CA GLY A 48 -1.47 14.63 -2.07
C GLY A 48 -2.73 15.21 -2.69
N SER A 49 -3.90 14.63 -2.36
CA SER A 49 -5.17 15.03 -2.93
C SER A 49 -5.51 16.49 -2.62
N ASP A 50 -6.27 17.09 -3.47
CA ASP A 50 -6.96 18.38 -3.42
C ASP A 50 -6.16 19.61 -3.87
N GLY A 51 -4.84 19.52 -4.10
CA GLY A 51 -4.03 20.65 -4.62
C GLY A 51 -3.93 21.90 -3.72
N ILE A 52 -4.59 21.88 -2.55
CA ILE A 52 -4.67 22.99 -1.59
C ILE A 52 -3.81 22.77 -0.34
N GLY A 53 -3.09 21.65 -0.27
CA GLY A 53 -2.29 21.28 0.90
C GLY A 53 -3.11 20.62 2.01
N TYR A 54 -2.65 20.73 3.27
CA TYR A 54 -3.29 20.09 4.40
C TYR A 54 -4.69 20.67 4.65
N LYS A 55 -5.66 19.75 4.86
CA LYS A 55 -7.00 20.07 5.34
C LYS A 55 -7.46 19.04 6.35
N HIS A 56 -7.96 19.51 7.49
CA HIS A 56 -8.71 18.67 8.40
C HIS A 56 -10.16 18.58 7.96
N TYR A 57 -10.72 17.36 8.01
CA TYR A 57 -12.12 17.13 7.67
C TYR A 57 -12.86 16.63 8.90
N GLU A 58 -13.87 17.39 9.30
CA GLU A 58 -14.88 16.91 10.24
C GLU A 58 -15.95 16.16 9.44
N ALA A 59 -16.15 14.90 9.74
CA ALA A 59 -17.18 14.06 9.12
C ALA A 59 -17.68 13.07 10.15
N GLU A 60 -18.93 12.66 10.01
CA GLU A 60 -19.45 11.51 10.75
C GLU A 60 -18.67 10.27 10.31
N THR A 61 -18.17 9.54 11.28
CA THR A 61 -17.42 8.30 11.10
C THR A 61 -17.88 7.27 12.10
N VAL A 62 -17.76 5.99 11.75
CA VAL A 62 -17.94 4.93 12.71
C VAL A 62 -16.73 4.92 13.66
N PRO A 63 -16.93 4.94 14.98
CA PRO A 63 -15.82 4.84 15.92
C PRO A 63 -15.01 3.56 15.71
N ILE A 64 -13.68 3.68 15.75
CA ILE A 64 -12.77 2.52 15.54
C ILE A 64 -13.12 1.36 16.48
N LEU A 65 -13.47 1.65 17.73
CA LEU A 65 -13.88 0.62 18.70
C LEU A 65 -15.13 -0.15 18.24
N GLU A 66 -16.11 0.53 17.64
CA GLU A 66 -17.32 -0.11 17.13
C GLU A 66 -16.99 -1.02 15.94
N THR A 67 -16.22 -0.53 14.98
CA THR A 67 -15.70 -1.32 13.86
C THR A 67 -14.95 -2.57 14.36
N LEU A 68 -14.07 -2.40 15.35
CA LEU A 68 -13.27 -3.52 15.89
C LEU A 68 -14.14 -4.55 16.61
N ARG A 69 -15.23 -4.15 17.28
CA ARG A 69 -16.21 -5.08 17.87
C ARG A 69 -16.93 -5.92 16.81
N VAL A 70 -17.31 -5.31 15.70
CA VAL A 70 -17.90 -6.07 14.56
C VAL A 70 -16.92 -7.12 14.04
N LEU A 71 -15.65 -6.74 13.85
CA LEU A 71 -14.62 -7.68 13.43
C LEU A 71 -14.39 -8.80 14.46
N SER A 72 -14.47 -8.48 15.76
CA SER A 72 -14.40 -9.47 16.83
C SER A 72 -15.53 -10.51 16.77
N ASP A 73 -16.76 -10.07 16.54
CA ASP A 73 -17.89 -10.98 16.36
C ASP A 73 -17.68 -11.93 15.18
N LEU A 74 -17.11 -11.43 14.08
CA LEU A 74 -16.79 -12.22 12.88
C LEU A 74 -15.63 -13.19 13.08
N VAL A 75 -14.65 -12.84 13.91
CA VAL A 75 -13.58 -13.78 14.35
C VAL A 75 -14.21 -14.88 15.22
N THR A 76 -15.07 -14.51 16.18
CA THR A 76 -15.76 -15.47 17.06
C THR A 76 -16.68 -16.41 16.27
N ALA A 77 -17.36 -15.89 15.24
CA ALA A 77 -18.17 -16.69 14.32
C ALA A 77 -17.35 -17.59 13.38
N GLY A 78 -16.02 -17.48 13.37
CA GLY A 78 -15.13 -18.25 12.51
C GLY A 78 -15.12 -17.81 11.04
N LYS A 79 -15.79 -16.70 10.68
CA LYS A 79 -15.82 -16.17 9.31
C LYS A 79 -14.50 -15.54 8.89
N ILE A 80 -13.74 -14.97 9.82
CA ILE A 80 -12.39 -14.42 9.60
C ILE A 80 -11.43 -14.89 10.69
N ARG A 81 -10.13 -15.04 10.38
CA ARG A 81 -9.12 -15.44 11.36
C ARG A 81 -8.34 -14.25 11.89
N TYR A 82 -7.87 -13.39 11.00
CA TYR A 82 -7.04 -12.24 11.33
C TYR A 82 -7.58 -10.96 10.71
N VAL A 83 -7.31 -9.84 11.38
CA VAL A 83 -7.70 -8.49 10.95
C VAL A 83 -6.48 -7.74 10.44
N GLY A 84 -6.62 -7.11 9.29
CA GLY A 84 -5.64 -6.17 8.74
C GLY A 84 -6.28 -4.85 8.36
N LEU A 85 -5.44 -3.86 8.14
CA LEU A 85 -5.85 -2.53 7.68
C LEU A 85 -5.22 -2.23 6.31
N SER A 86 -5.71 -1.22 5.63
CA SER A 86 -5.09 -0.71 4.41
C SER A 86 -5.24 0.81 4.34
N ASN A 87 -4.24 1.48 3.78
CA ASN A 87 -4.20 2.93 3.67
C ASN A 87 -4.39 3.64 5.03
N GLU A 88 -3.84 3.02 6.08
CA GLU A 88 -3.99 3.52 7.43
C GLU A 88 -2.82 4.43 7.83
N THR A 89 -3.08 5.32 8.76
CA THR A 89 -2.12 6.27 9.33
C THR A 89 -1.57 5.78 10.67
N PRO A 90 -0.44 6.34 11.17
CA PRO A 90 0.07 6.01 12.49
C PRO A 90 -0.97 6.20 13.60
N TRP A 91 -1.76 7.29 13.55
CA TRP A 91 -2.80 7.54 14.54
C TRP A 91 -3.86 6.44 14.55
N GLY A 92 -4.43 6.10 13.38
CA GLY A 92 -5.48 5.10 13.33
C GLY A 92 -4.99 3.71 13.72
N LEU A 93 -3.79 3.32 13.27
CA LEU A 93 -3.18 2.06 13.70
C LEU A 93 -2.98 2.02 15.22
N SER A 94 -2.52 3.13 15.85
CA SER A 94 -2.36 3.19 17.30
C SER A 94 -3.69 3.05 18.04
N GLU A 95 -4.76 3.64 17.53
CA GLU A 95 -6.11 3.49 18.13
C GLU A 95 -6.64 2.06 18.01
N PHE A 96 -6.46 1.40 16.85
CA PHE A 96 -6.82 -0.02 16.71
C PHE A 96 -6.07 -0.91 17.70
N ILE A 97 -4.75 -0.72 17.87
CA ILE A 97 -3.94 -1.49 18.83
C ILE A 97 -4.41 -1.21 20.26
N LYS A 98 -4.56 0.05 20.62
CA LYS A 98 -5.02 0.48 21.95
C LYS A 98 -6.37 -0.13 22.31
N TYR A 99 -7.37 -0.07 21.42
CA TYR A 99 -8.67 -0.65 21.70
C TYR A 99 -8.65 -2.18 21.74
N SER A 100 -7.81 -2.82 20.93
CA SER A 100 -7.59 -4.25 21.00
C SER A 100 -7.09 -4.65 22.40
N GLU A 101 -6.08 -3.96 22.93
CA GLU A 101 -5.50 -4.27 24.24
C GLU A 101 -6.44 -3.89 25.40
N MET A 102 -7.14 -2.76 25.32
CA MET A 102 -8.05 -2.30 26.38
C MET A 102 -9.32 -3.14 26.53
N HIS A 103 -9.78 -3.76 25.47
CA HIS A 103 -11.07 -4.45 25.43
C HIS A 103 -10.97 -5.93 25.08
N ASP A 104 -9.75 -6.50 25.04
CA ASP A 104 -9.51 -7.90 24.66
C ASP A 104 -10.14 -8.27 23.31
N LEU A 105 -9.93 -7.41 22.31
CA LEU A 105 -10.45 -7.56 20.94
C LEU A 105 -9.35 -8.04 19.99
N PRO A 106 -9.69 -8.58 18.81
CA PRO A 106 -8.72 -9.06 17.83
C PRO A 106 -7.69 -8.00 17.47
N ARG A 107 -6.42 -8.39 17.51
CA ARG A 107 -5.32 -7.50 17.17
C ARG A 107 -5.15 -7.37 15.65
N VAL A 108 -4.88 -6.16 15.17
CA VAL A 108 -4.44 -5.92 13.79
C VAL A 108 -3.05 -6.53 13.59
N VAL A 109 -2.91 -7.39 12.58
CA VAL A 109 -1.65 -8.11 12.29
C VAL A 109 -0.85 -7.51 11.14
N SER A 110 -1.50 -6.74 10.26
CA SER A 110 -0.84 -6.15 9.09
C SER A 110 -1.50 -4.84 8.66
N VAL A 111 -0.71 -4.02 7.96
CA VAL A 111 -1.20 -2.85 7.23
C VAL A 111 -0.79 -2.98 5.77
N GLN A 112 -1.71 -2.79 4.83
CA GLN A 112 -1.42 -2.74 3.41
C GLN A 112 -1.37 -1.28 2.94
N ASN A 113 -0.17 -0.73 2.77
CA ASN A 113 0.05 0.64 2.33
C ASN A 113 0.99 0.70 1.12
N ALA A 114 0.92 1.82 0.37
CA ALA A 114 1.86 2.08 -0.72
C ALA A 114 3.29 2.20 -0.20
N TYR A 115 4.23 1.54 -0.88
CA TYR A 115 5.64 1.72 -0.60
C TYR A 115 6.48 1.46 -1.84
N ASN A 116 7.24 2.45 -2.28
CA ASN A 116 8.14 2.38 -3.43
C ASN A 116 9.13 3.55 -3.42
N PHE A 117 10.00 3.66 -4.40
CA PHE A 117 11.00 4.73 -4.50
C PHE A 117 10.40 6.15 -4.49
N LEU A 118 9.20 6.34 -5.04
CA LEU A 118 8.54 7.66 -5.13
C LEU A 118 7.67 7.97 -3.93
N ASN A 119 7.38 6.96 -3.10
CA ASN A 119 6.61 7.09 -1.87
C ASN A 119 7.23 6.22 -0.77
N ARG A 120 7.97 6.87 0.12
CA ARG A 120 8.60 6.27 1.30
C ARG A 120 8.00 6.81 2.61
N THR A 121 6.78 7.36 2.54
CA THR A 121 6.11 7.93 3.72
C THR A 121 5.90 6.92 4.84
N TYR A 122 5.80 5.62 4.52
CA TYR A 122 5.70 4.55 5.51
C TYR A 122 6.91 4.51 6.48
N GLU A 123 8.11 4.90 6.02
CA GLU A 123 9.31 4.96 6.86
C GLU A 123 9.18 5.99 8.00
N GLN A 124 8.27 6.96 7.86
CA GLN A 124 8.04 8.04 8.82
C GLN A 124 6.91 7.68 9.79
N GLY A 125 7.23 6.88 10.81
CA GLY A 125 6.30 6.54 11.88
C GLY A 125 5.61 5.18 11.74
N MET A 126 5.17 4.77 10.54
CA MET A 126 4.51 3.48 10.37
C MET A 126 5.47 2.29 10.52
N SER A 127 6.71 2.41 10.05
CA SER A 127 7.74 1.36 10.18
C SER A 127 8.07 1.02 11.63
N GLU A 128 7.93 1.98 12.55
CA GLU A 128 8.17 1.75 13.98
C GLU A 128 7.17 0.76 14.59
N PHE A 129 5.94 0.70 14.08
CA PHE A 129 4.93 -0.28 14.52
C PHE A 129 5.32 -1.73 14.21
N HIS A 130 6.10 -1.97 13.13
CA HIS A 130 6.63 -3.30 12.87
C HIS A 130 7.51 -3.77 14.05
N HIS A 131 8.45 -2.94 14.47
CA HIS A 131 9.41 -3.28 15.52
C HIS A 131 8.81 -3.34 16.92
N ARG A 132 7.91 -2.39 17.24
CA ARG A 132 7.34 -2.26 18.59
C ARG A 132 6.06 -3.03 18.80
N SER A 133 5.24 -3.15 17.75
CA SER A 133 3.90 -3.73 17.83
C SER A 133 3.71 -4.94 16.92
N GLN A 134 4.75 -5.38 16.21
CA GLN A 134 4.71 -6.56 15.33
C GLN A 134 3.60 -6.50 14.27
N VAL A 135 3.32 -5.30 13.76
CA VAL A 135 2.38 -5.10 12.65
C VAL A 135 3.17 -4.93 11.37
N GLY A 136 3.08 -5.90 10.48
CA GLY A 136 3.86 -5.91 9.24
C GLY A 136 3.24 -5.12 8.10
N LEU A 137 4.09 -4.66 7.16
CA LEU A 137 3.64 -4.02 5.92
C LEU A 137 3.42 -5.05 4.81
N LEU A 138 2.24 -5.02 4.21
CA LEU A 138 1.98 -5.56 2.88
C LEU A 138 2.14 -4.40 1.88
N ALA A 139 3.30 -4.32 1.24
CA ALA A 139 3.65 -3.18 0.38
C ALA A 139 2.97 -3.28 -0.98
N TYR A 140 2.09 -2.36 -1.33
CA TYR A 140 1.52 -2.32 -2.67
C TYR A 140 2.17 -1.26 -3.55
N SER A 141 2.04 -1.46 -4.88
CA SER A 141 2.64 -0.60 -5.92
C SER A 141 4.16 -0.44 -5.84
N PRO A 142 4.95 -1.52 -5.67
CA PRO A 142 6.41 -1.44 -5.61
C PRO A 142 7.02 -0.80 -6.87
N LEU A 143 6.36 -0.95 -8.03
CA LEU A 143 6.76 -0.35 -9.31
C LEU A 143 6.04 0.97 -9.62
N ALA A 144 5.37 1.61 -8.63
CA ALA A 144 4.60 2.84 -8.87
C ALA A 144 3.68 2.71 -10.10
N GLN A 145 2.84 1.64 -10.13
CA GLN A 145 1.96 1.30 -11.26
C GLN A 145 2.71 1.08 -12.61
N GLY A 146 4.01 0.81 -12.56
CA GLY A 146 4.86 0.58 -13.70
C GLY A 146 5.71 1.78 -14.13
N TYR A 147 5.60 2.94 -13.47
CA TYR A 147 6.44 4.10 -13.77
C TYR A 147 7.93 3.83 -13.50
N LEU A 148 8.24 3.11 -12.44
CA LEU A 148 9.62 2.77 -12.07
C LEU A 148 10.31 1.77 -13.02
N THR A 149 9.60 1.22 -14.00
CA THR A 149 10.23 0.47 -15.11
C THR A 149 10.81 1.38 -16.20
N GLY A 150 10.53 2.68 -16.16
CA GLY A 150 10.95 3.64 -17.18
C GLY A 150 10.04 3.74 -18.40
N LYS A 151 9.07 2.84 -18.58
CA LYS A 151 8.25 2.76 -19.81
C LYS A 151 7.34 3.96 -20.09
N TYR A 152 7.13 4.84 -19.11
CA TYR A 152 6.32 6.05 -19.24
C TYR A 152 7.15 7.34 -19.25
N ILE A 153 8.49 7.23 -19.24
CA ILE A 153 9.38 8.39 -19.27
C ILE A 153 9.01 9.31 -20.45
N ASP A 154 9.06 10.61 -20.21
CA ASP A 154 8.74 11.67 -21.17
C ASP A 154 7.33 11.56 -21.78
N GLY A 155 6.39 11.04 -20.99
CA GLY A 155 4.99 10.91 -21.39
C GLY A 155 4.71 9.75 -22.35
N ALA A 156 5.63 8.81 -22.51
CA ALA A 156 5.41 7.63 -23.35
C ALA A 156 4.17 6.83 -22.93
N ARG A 157 3.44 6.29 -23.91
CA ARG A 157 2.20 5.52 -23.71
C ARG A 157 2.28 4.19 -24.48
N PRO A 158 3.07 3.22 -24.00
CA PRO A 158 3.18 1.94 -24.69
C PRO A 158 1.83 1.23 -24.78
N LYS A 159 1.56 0.63 -25.93
CA LYS A 159 0.32 -0.13 -26.16
C LYS A 159 0.21 -1.27 -25.15
N GLY A 160 -0.97 -1.43 -24.56
CA GLY A 160 -1.24 -2.48 -23.58
C GLY A 160 -0.71 -2.20 -22.16
N ALA A 161 0.01 -1.10 -21.95
CA ALA A 161 0.45 -0.70 -20.62
C ALA A 161 -0.70 -0.10 -19.79
N ARG A 162 -0.67 -0.31 -18.46
CA ARG A 162 -1.77 0.03 -17.54
C ARG A 162 -2.27 1.48 -17.69
N THR A 163 -1.37 2.46 -17.62
CA THR A 163 -1.76 3.88 -17.73
C THR A 163 -2.32 4.20 -19.11
N THR A 164 -1.79 3.57 -20.18
CA THR A 164 -2.31 3.73 -21.54
C THR A 164 -3.73 3.15 -21.70
N LEU A 165 -4.04 2.03 -21.03
CA LEU A 165 -5.34 1.36 -21.13
C LEU A 165 -6.42 2.03 -20.28
N PHE A 166 -6.07 2.54 -19.11
CA PHE A 166 -7.05 2.99 -18.12
C PHE A 166 -7.02 4.49 -17.87
N GLU A 167 -6.09 5.22 -18.50
CA GLU A 167 -5.92 6.68 -18.33
C GLU A 167 -5.82 7.09 -16.84
N ARG A 168 -5.21 6.23 -16.01
CA ARG A 168 -5.07 6.39 -14.56
C ARG A 168 -3.59 6.52 -14.17
N GLY A 169 -3.03 7.70 -14.37
CA GLY A 169 -1.62 8.00 -14.04
C GLY A 169 -1.43 9.14 -13.04
N ASP A 170 -2.49 9.84 -12.69
CA ASP A 170 -2.46 11.13 -11.97
C ASP A 170 -1.56 11.12 -10.74
N ARG A 171 -1.58 10.04 -9.95
CA ARG A 171 -0.74 9.90 -8.76
C ARG A 171 0.76 9.98 -9.06
N TYR A 172 1.21 9.49 -10.21
CA TYR A 172 2.62 9.39 -10.59
C TYR A 172 3.02 10.33 -11.73
N GLU A 173 2.11 11.22 -12.13
CA GLU A 173 2.32 12.23 -13.18
C GLU A 173 2.39 13.65 -12.62
N VAL A 174 2.72 13.78 -11.34
CA VAL A 174 2.93 15.08 -10.69
C VAL A 174 4.25 15.73 -11.11
N ALA A 175 4.36 17.03 -10.89
CA ALA A 175 5.58 17.78 -11.22
C ALA A 175 6.82 17.16 -10.55
N GLY A 176 7.88 16.94 -11.32
CA GLY A 176 9.13 16.33 -10.86
C GLY A 176 9.15 14.80 -10.83
N ALA A 177 8.00 14.12 -10.92
CA ALA A 177 7.95 12.65 -10.87
C ALA A 177 8.74 12.00 -12.04
N ASN A 178 8.62 12.55 -13.25
CA ASN A 178 9.36 12.06 -14.41
C ASN A 178 10.88 12.10 -14.21
N GLU A 179 11.40 13.20 -13.67
CA GLU A 179 12.84 13.35 -13.42
C GLU A 179 13.32 12.44 -12.27
N ALA A 180 12.49 12.24 -11.26
CA ALA A 180 12.78 11.28 -10.21
C ALA A 180 12.84 9.85 -10.77
N VAL A 181 11.88 9.45 -11.60
CA VAL A 181 11.88 8.14 -12.29
C VAL A 181 13.13 7.98 -13.15
N LYS A 182 13.48 8.98 -13.98
CA LYS A 182 14.69 8.95 -14.79
C LYS A 182 15.95 8.72 -13.94
N SER A 183 16.03 9.37 -12.78
CA SER A 183 17.19 9.22 -11.89
C SER A 183 17.34 7.78 -11.40
N TYR A 184 16.25 7.13 -10.99
CA TYR A 184 16.28 5.73 -10.57
C TYR A 184 16.57 4.76 -11.72
N VAL A 185 15.95 4.99 -12.89
CA VAL A 185 16.18 4.14 -14.09
C VAL A 185 17.61 4.26 -14.58
N ASN A 186 18.15 5.48 -14.64
CA ASN A 186 19.54 5.70 -15.04
C ASN A 186 20.53 5.04 -14.07
N TYR A 187 20.27 5.11 -12.77
CA TYR A 187 21.09 4.43 -11.79
C TYR A 187 21.04 2.90 -11.99
N ALA A 188 19.83 2.31 -12.11
CA ALA A 188 19.70 0.88 -12.36
C ALA A 188 20.47 0.44 -13.62
N ASN A 189 20.35 1.18 -14.72
CA ASN A 189 21.07 0.90 -15.94
C ASN A 189 22.61 1.03 -15.77
N SER A 190 23.08 1.96 -14.94
CA SER A 190 24.52 2.15 -14.70
C SER A 190 25.18 0.99 -13.95
N ILE A 191 24.38 0.20 -13.23
CA ILE A 191 24.81 -1.02 -12.53
C ILE A 191 24.33 -2.30 -13.25
N GLU A 192 23.93 -2.17 -14.52
CA GLU A 192 23.46 -3.27 -15.37
C GLU A 192 22.29 -4.08 -14.74
N MET A 193 21.43 -3.42 -13.94
CA MET A 193 20.28 -4.03 -13.30
C MET A 193 18.97 -3.55 -13.94
N ASP A 194 18.02 -4.47 -14.16
CA ASP A 194 16.68 -4.08 -14.60
C ASP A 194 16.01 -3.17 -13.55
N PRO A 195 15.47 -1.98 -13.96
CA PRO A 195 14.85 -1.04 -13.03
C PRO A 195 13.71 -1.66 -12.19
N SER A 196 12.93 -2.58 -12.75
CA SER A 196 11.86 -3.25 -12.01
C SER A 196 12.39 -4.24 -10.98
N VAL A 197 13.49 -4.90 -11.27
CA VAL A 197 14.19 -5.77 -10.32
C VAL A 197 14.76 -4.95 -9.17
N MET A 198 15.44 -3.84 -9.47
CA MET A 198 15.98 -2.94 -8.43
C MET A 198 14.87 -2.40 -7.51
N ALA A 199 13.75 -1.95 -8.08
CA ALA A 199 12.65 -1.41 -7.30
C ALA A 199 11.99 -2.47 -6.39
N ASN A 200 11.77 -3.69 -6.89
CA ASN A 200 11.26 -4.79 -6.07
C ASN A 200 12.27 -5.24 -5.01
N ALA A 201 13.54 -5.40 -5.36
CA ALA A 201 14.61 -5.79 -4.43
C ALA A 201 14.75 -4.77 -3.28
N PHE A 202 14.59 -3.48 -3.57
CA PHE A 202 14.58 -2.45 -2.54
C PHE A 202 13.41 -2.64 -1.55
N VAL A 203 12.20 -2.85 -2.03
CA VAL A 203 11.04 -3.11 -1.17
C VAL A 203 11.26 -4.39 -0.35
N ASN A 204 11.72 -5.46 -0.99
CA ASN A 204 12.00 -6.75 -0.35
C ASN A 204 13.08 -6.66 0.75
N SER A 205 14.02 -5.71 0.62
CA SER A 205 15.13 -5.54 1.56
C SER A 205 14.75 -4.81 2.86
N ARG A 206 13.52 -4.31 2.97
CA ARG A 206 13.07 -3.57 4.16
C ARG A 206 12.56 -4.54 5.22
N ASP A 207 13.08 -4.44 6.42
CA ASP A 207 12.76 -5.32 7.56
C ASP A 207 11.30 -5.19 8.02
N PHE A 208 10.67 -4.05 7.81
CA PHE A 208 9.25 -3.81 8.11
C PHE A 208 8.29 -4.33 7.01
N VAL A 209 8.80 -4.80 5.87
CA VAL A 209 7.97 -5.36 4.79
C VAL A 209 7.79 -6.86 5.01
N THR A 210 6.57 -7.27 5.31
CA THR A 210 6.20 -8.69 5.44
C THR A 210 5.97 -9.33 4.08
N SER A 211 5.36 -8.58 3.15
CA SER A 211 5.12 -9.05 1.79
C SER A 211 5.11 -7.89 0.80
N ASN A 212 5.73 -8.10 -0.34
CA ASN A 212 5.70 -7.20 -1.48
C ASN A 212 4.59 -7.65 -2.44
N ILE A 213 3.59 -6.79 -2.68
CA ILE A 213 2.44 -7.09 -3.54
C ILE A 213 2.77 -6.66 -4.95
N ILE A 214 3.13 -7.62 -5.77
CA ILE A 214 3.45 -7.42 -7.18
C ILE A 214 2.23 -7.56 -8.08
N GLY A 215 2.30 -6.97 -9.29
CA GLY A 215 1.35 -7.18 -10.38
C GLY A 215 2.11 -7.49 -11.68
N ALA A 216 1.74 -8.58 -12.35
CA ALA A 216 2.34 -8.97 -13.62
C ALA A 216 1.24 -9.34 -14.63
N THR A 217 1.39 -8.92 -15.88
CA THR A 217 0.48 -9.27 -16.99
C THR A 217 1.13 -10.21 -17.99
N THR A 218 2.44 -10.47 -17.86
CA THR A 218 3.19 -11.41 -18.66
C THR A 218 4.05 -12.31 -17.78
N MET A 219 4.41 -13.49 -18.28
CA MET A 219 5.31 -14.41 -17.57
C MET A 219 6.71 -13.84 -17.39
N GLU A 220 7.17 -12.99 -18.29
CA GLU A 220 8.44 -12.29 -18.16
C GLU A 220 8.44 -11.32 -16.96
N GLN A 221 7.41 -10.48 -16.85
CA GLN A 221 7.24 -9.60 -15.71
C GLN A 221 7.14 -10.37 -14.39
N LEU A 222 6.42 -11.50 -14.39
CA LEU A 222 6.32 -12.35 -13.20
C LEU A 222 7.68 -12.93 -12.79
N LYS A 223 8.47 -13.43 -13.75
CA LYS A 223 9.82 -13.96 -13.49
C LYS A 223 10.74 -12.90 -12.91
N LEU A 224 10.75 -11.68 -13.49
CA LEU A 224 11.54 -10.57 -12.96
C LEU A 224 11.13 -10.20 -11.53
N ALA A 225 9.83 -10.09 -11.28
CA ALA A 225 9.31 -9.74 -9.97
C ALA A 225 9.62 -10.82 -8.90
N VAL A 226 9.43 -12.09 -9.22
CA VAL A 226 9.76 -13.21 -8.30
C VAL A 226 11.27 -13.31 -8.11
N GLY A 227 12.07 -13.23 -9.17
CA GLY A 227 13.54 -13.30 -9.09
C GLY A 227 14.17 -12.17 -8.29
N SER A 228 13.47 -11.05 -8.12
CA SER A 228 13.97 -9.91 -7.33
C SER A 228 14.16 -10.24 -5.85
N ILE A 229 13.56 -11.32 -5.33
CA ILE A 229 13.71 -11.73 -3.93
C ILE A 229 15.14 -12.18 -3.60
N ASP A 230 15.84 -12.72 -4.59
CA ASP A 230 17.22 -13.21 -4.45
C ASP A 230 18.27 -12.11 -4.66
N VAL A 231 17.83 -10.93 -5.15
CA VAL A 231 18.71 -9.80 -5.44
C VAL A 231 19.00 -9.02 -4.16
N LYS A 232 20.28 -8.92 -3.83
CA LYS A 232 20.77 -8.12 -2.70
C LYS A 232 21.39 -6.83 -3.22
N LEU A 233 20.80 -5.71 -2.84
CA LEU A 233 21.39 -4.40 -3.09
C LEU A 233 22.57 -4.19 -2.14
N SER A 234 23.69 -3.72 -2.70
CA SER A 234 24.88 -3.38 -1.91
C SER A 234 24.64 -2.12 -1.05
N GLU A 235 25.50 -1.87 -0.08
CA GLU A 235 25.45 -0.61 0.66
C GLU A 235 25.63 0.61 -0.24
N GLU A 236 26.40 0.50 -1.31
CA GLU A 236 26.61 1.55 -2.29
C GLU A 236 25.33 1.83 -3.07
N ASP A 237 24.62 0.78 -3.49
CA ASP A 237 23.32 0.91 -4.16
C ASP A 237 22.31 1.59 -3.23
N LEU A 238 22.24 1.16 -1.98
CA LEU A 238 21.32 1.75 -0.99
C LEU A 238 21.65 3.22 -0.70
N LYS A 239 22.94 3.60 -0.68
CA LYS A 239 23.37 5.00 -0.53
C LYS A 239 23.02 5.85 -1.75
N ALA A 240 23.19 5.32 -2.96
CA ALA A 240 22.81 5.99 -4.20
C ALA A 240 21.28 6.19 -4.28
N ILE A 241 20.50 5.14 -4.00
CA ILE A 241 19.04 5.20 -3.92
C ILE A 241 18.59 6.24 -2.88
N ALA A 242 19.24 6.26 -1.70
CA ALA A 242 18.94 7.25 -0.67
C ALA A 242 19.28 8.68 -1.11
N GLN A 243 20.34 8.87 -1.91
CA GLN A 243 20.70 10.19 -2.45
C GLN A 243 19.66 10.67 -3.48
N ILE A 244 19.19 9.78 -4.37
CA ILE A 244 18.13 10.11 -5.33
C ILE A 244 16.85 10.50 -4.57
N HIS A 245 16.50 9.76 -3.50
CA HIS A 245 15.33 10.08 -2.67
C HIS A 245 15.48 11.43 -1.96
N ARG A 246 16.65 11.77 -1.43
CA ARG A 246 16.89 13.09 -0.80
C ARG A 246 16.65 14.25 -1.77
N ASN A 247 16.96 14.05 -3.04
CA ASN A 247 16.73 15.07 -4.07
C ASN A 247 15.25 15.17 -4.49
N ASN A 248 14.47 14.10 -4.27
CA ASN A 248 13.06 13.98 -4.68
C ASN A 248 12.22 13.30 -3.58
N PRO A 249 12.12 13.90 -2.36
CA PRO A 249 11.51 13.22 -1.22
C PRO A 249 10.00 13.05 -1.41
N ASN A 250 9.54 11.77 -1.37
CA ASN A 250 8.12 11.43 -1.40
C ASN A 250 7.32 12.18 -2.48
N ILE A 251 7.86 12.24 -3.70
CA ILE A 251 7.29 13.04 -4.79
C ILE A 251 5.87 12.60 -5.18
N CYS A 252 5.50 11.34 -4.88
CA CYS A 252 4.17 10.76 -5.15
C CYS A 252 3.62 10.08 -3.87
N PRO A 253 3.31 10.86 -2.82
CA PRO A 253 2.87 10.34 -1.52
C PRO A 253 1.51 9.63 -1.59
#